data_b69da31f6d016a18ef3fb3c6632904db
#
_entry.id   b69da31f6d016a18ef3fb3c6632904db
#
_cell.length_a   1.000
_cell.length_b   1.000
_cell.length_c   1.000
_cell.angle_alpha   90.00
_cell.angle_beta   90.00
_cell.angle_gamma   90.00
#
_symmetry.space_group_name_H-M   'P 1'
#
loop_
_entity.id
_entity.type
_entity.pdbx_description
1 polymer ?
#
loop_
_entity_poly.entity_id
_entity_poly.type
_entity_poly.pdbx_seq_one_letter_code
_entity_poly.pdbx_strand_id
1 'polypeptide(L)'
;MNALDELAGGLVVSCQPLPDEPDDPMRDPYVQARVAASVVRGGAVAVRVNGPDDVRAVRALVDVPVIGLYKHGTDDVFITPTAAHAVEVALAGAQIVAVDATDRPRPDGRTFADTVRSVRERTDALVLADVSTVAEGVAAVEAGADAVATTLSGYTPASPRSDQPDLELLARLVALLPVPVLAEGRYRTTEQIRRAFETGAHAVVTGNAVTSPLWITRRLIPATPRAGDAPENRESR
;
A
#
# COMPACT_ATOMS: atom_id res chain seq x y z
N MET A 1 -20.57 5.17 9.66
CA MET A 1 -19.67 4.26 8.92
C MET A 1 -18.47 5.11 8.54
N ASN A 2 -17.28 4.72 8.94
CA ASN A 2 -16.05 5.44 8.58
C ASN A 2 -15.42 4.80 7.34
N ALA A 3 -14.37 5.43 6.78
CA ALA A 3 -13.72 4.95 5.55
C ALA A 3 -13.12 3.53 5.65
N LEU A 4 -12.72 3.08 6.84
CA LEU A 4 -12.25 1.69 7.05
C LEU A 4 -13.41 0.68 7.02
N ASP A 5 -14.59 1.06 7.53
CA ASP A 5 -15.76 0.17 7.50
C ASP A 5 -16.18 -0.14 6.05
N GLU A 6 -16.01 0.81 5.13
CA GLU A 6 -16.32 0.64 3.70
C GLU A 6 -15.38 -0.34 2.99
N LEU A 7 -14.22 -0.65 3.56
CA LEU A 7 -13.26 -1.60 2.99
C LEU A 7 -13.62 -3.06 3.33
N ALA A 8 -14.49 -3.30 4.30
CA ALA A 8 -14.74 -4.62 4.86
C ALA A 8 -15.15 -5.66 3.80
N GLY A 9 -14.41 -6.77 3.73
CA GLY A 9 -14.67 -7.87 2.79
C GLY A 9 -14.35 -7.54 1.33
N GLY A 10 -13.75 -6.37 1.05
CA GLY A 10 -13.54 -5.88 -0.29
C GLY A 10 -12.08 -5.91 -0.79
N LEU A 11 -11.94 -5.74 -2.10
CA LEU A 11 -10.65 -5.59 -2.75
C LEU A 11 -10.29 -4.11 -2.86
N VAL A 12 -9.14 -3.73 -2.31
CA VAL A 12 -8.49 -2.45 -2.50
C VAL A 12 -7.48 -2.59 -3.65
N VAL A 13 -7.45 -1.63 -4.57
CA VAL A 13 -6.48 -1.67 -5.66
C VAL A 13 -5.47 -0.53 -5.52
N SER A 14 -4.19 -0.91 -5.45
CA SER A 14 -3.09 0.05 -5.43
C SER A 14 -2.82 0.57 -6.84
N CYS A 15 -3.06 1.86 -7.04
CA CYS A 15 -2.83 2.59 -8.28
C CYS A 15 -1.57 3.45 -8.12
N GLN A 16 -0.41 2.90 -8.47
CA GLN A 16 0.88 3.54 -8.33
C GLN A 16 1.80 3.12 -9.48
N PRO A 17 2.66 4.03 -9.98
CA PRO A 17 3.73 3.65 -10.90
C PRO A 17 4.75 2.75 -10.20
N LEU A 18 5.52 1.99 -10.98
CA LEU A 18 6.63 1.20 -10.44
C LEU A 18 7.69 2.14 -9.82
N PRO A 19 8.19 1.85 -8.60
CA PRO A 19 9.13 2.74 -7.92
C PRO A 19 10.46 2.87 -8.67
N ASP A 20 10.97 1.77 -9.21
CA ASP A 20 12.29 1.68 -9.83
C ASP A 20 12.29 1.99 -11.35
N GLU A 21 11.18 2.49 -11.87
CA GLU A 21 11.01 2.82 -13.30
C GLU A 21 10.69 4.31 -13.45
N PRO A 22 11.71 5.18 -13.53
CA PRO A 22 11.49 6.63 -13.62
C PRO A 22 10.74 7.05 -14.88
N ASP A 23 10.89 6.29 -15.97
CA ASP A 23 10.25 6.55 -17.27
C ASP A 23 8.93 5.78 -17.45
N ASP A 24 8.37 5.18 -16.40
CA ASP A 24 7.09 4.48 -16.49
C ASP A 24 5.99 5.46 -16.91
N PRO A 25 5.31 5.24 -18.06
CA PRO A 25 4.20 6.09 -18.51
C PRO A 25 3.04 6.20 -17.52
N MET A 26 3.01 5.31 -16.52
CA MET A 26 2.05 5.37 -15.41
C MET A 26 2.37 6.49 -14.40
N ARG A 27 3.50 7.20 -14.51
CA ARG A 27 3.88 8.35 -13.64
C ARG A 27 3.21 9.66 -14.08
N ASP A 28 1.90 9.63 -14.22
CA ASP A 28 1.10 10.78 -14.59
C ASP A 28 -0.20 10.77 -13.75
N PRO A 29 -0.51 11.81 -12.98
CA PRO A 29 -1.72 11.88 -12.16
C PRO A 29 -3.01 11.66 -12.97
N TYR A 30 -3.06 12.12 -14.22
CA TYR A 30 -4.21 11.87 -15.09
C TYR A 30 -4.36 10.38 -15.41
N VAL A 31 -3.25 9.69 -15.72
CA VAL A 31 -3.25 8.24 -15.97
C VAL A 31 -3.67 7.49 -14.72
N GLN A 32 -3.08 7.79 -13.56
CA GLN A 32 -3.45 7.17 -12.29
C GLN A 32 -4.95 7.34 -11.96
N ALA A 33 -5.50 8.52 -12.18
CA ALA A 33 -6.91 8.78 -11.96
C ALA A 33 -7.83 7.94 -12.89
N ARG A 34 -7.45 7.73 -14.15
CA ARG A 34 -8.19 6.88 -15.09
C ARG A 34 -8.12 5.41 -14.73
N VAL A 35 -6.95 4.95 -14.27
CA VAL A 35 -6.77 3.58 -13.77
C VAL A 35 -7.64 3.38 -12.52
N ALA A 36 -7.59 4.31 -11.56
CA ALA A 36 -8.42 4.26 -10.36
C ALA A 36 -9.92 4.19 -10.69
N ALA A 37 -10.41 5.06 -11.58
CA ALA A 37 -11.80 5.01 -12.02
C ALA A 37 -12.16 3.68 -12.70
N SER A 38 -11.23 3.07 -13.46
CA SER A 38 -11.45 1.78 -14.11
C SER A 38 -11.57 0.64 -13.11
N VAL A 39 -10.68 0.57 -12.11
CA VAL A 39 -10.72 -0.50 -11.10
C VAL A 39 -11.92 -0.37 -10.17
N VAL A 40 -12.35 0.86 -9.84
CA VAL A 40 -13.59 1.10 -9.09
C VAL A 40 -14.81 0.61 -9.86
N ARG A 41 -14.90 0.87 -11.17
CA ARG A 41 -15.94 0.29 -12.03
C ARG A 41 -15.88 -1.24 -12.10
N GLY A 42 -14.69 -1.82 -11.89
CA GLY A 42 -14.47 -3.25 -11.78
C GLY A 42 -14.89 -3.85 -10.42
N GLY A 43 -15.30 -3.02 -9.45
CA GLY A 43 -15.76 -3.44 -8.13
C GLY A 43 -14.74 -3.28 -7.00
N ALA A 44 -13.64 -2.55 -7.22
CA ALA A 44 -12.75 -2.19 -6.11
C ALA A 44 -13.49 -1.27 -5.13
N VAL A 45 -13.42 -1.59 -3.84
CA VAL A 45 -14.11 -0.84 -2.77
C VAL A 45 -13.32 0.38 -2.29
N ALA A 46 -12.04 0.43 -2.59
CA ALA A 46 -11.14 1.55 -2.32
C ALA A 46 -9.92 1.49 -3.25
N VAL A 47 -9.18 2.58 -3.32
CA VAL A 47 -7.91 2.65 -4.04
C VAL A 47 -6.79 3.13 -3.13
N ARG A 48 -5.55 2.65 -3.37
CA ARG A 48 -4.34 3.11 -2.67
C ARG A 48 -3.46 3.89 -3.65
N VAL A 49 -3.08 5.12 -3.30
CA VAL A 49 -2.54 6.11 -4.23
C VAL A 49 -1.31 6.81 -3.64
N ASN A 50 -0.32 7.12 -4.48
CA ASN A 50 0.95 7.71 -4.05
C ASN A 50 1.06 9.19 -4.43
N GLY A 51 1.30 10.02 -3.43
CA GLY A 51 1.58 11.45 -3.60
C GLY A 51 0.33 12.33 -3.68
N PRO A 52 0.47 13.60 -3.28
CA PRO A 52 -0.68 14.51 -3.18
C PRO A 52 -1.33 14.83 -4.52
N ASP A 53 -0.57 14.88 -5.61
CA ASP A 53 -1.12 15.22 -6.93
C ASP A 53 -1.96 14.07 -7.49
N ASP A 54 -1.48 12.82 -7.36
CA ASP A 54 -2.24 11.63 -7.73
C ASP A 54 -3.52 11.51 -6.89
N VAL A 55 -3.41 11.76 -5.56
CA VAL A 55 -4.57 11.73 -4.65
C VAL A 55 -5.63 12.74 -5.09
N ARG A 56 -5.26 14.00 -5.39
CA ARG A 56 -6.21 15.02 -5.88
C ARG A 56 -6.87 14.61 -7.19
N ALA A 57 -6.07 14.10 -8.14
CA ALA A 57 -6.56 13.67 -9.44
C ALA A 57 -7.53 12.48 -9.33
N VAL A 58 -7.20 11.50 -8.50
CA VAL A 58 -8.05 10.32 -8.24
C VAL A 58 -9.35 10.73 -7.54
N ARG A 59 -9.28 11.56 -6.48
CA ARG A 59 -10.47 12.05 -5.76
C ARG A 59 -11.47 12.80 -6.65
N ALA A 60 -11.00 13.43 -7.70
CA ALA A 60 -11.88 14.10 -8.66
C ALA A 60 -12.69 13.12 -9.55
N LEU A 61 -12.36 11.83 -9.57
CA LEU A 61 -12.98 10.83 -10.45
C LEU A 61 -13.61 9.64 -9.72
N VAL A 62 -13.34 9.44 -8.42
CA VAL A 62 -13.86 8.29 -7.67
C VAL A 62 -14.50 8.74 -6.35
N ASP A 63 -15.59 8.07 -5.98
CA ASP A 63 -16.32 8.34 -4.73
C ASP A 63 -15.94 7.37 -3.60
N VAL A 64 -15.24 6.26 -3.91
CA VAL A 64 -14.77 5.29 -2.91
C VAL A 64 -13.63 5.85 -2.05
N PRO A 65 -13.37 5.31 -0.84
CA PRO A 65 -12.25 5.71 -0.02
C PRO A 65 -10.90 5.67 -0.75
N VAL A 66 -10.06 6.67 -0.49
CA VAL A 66 -8.68 6.72 -0.96
C VAL A 66 -7.73 6.53 0.22
N ILE A 67 -6.91 5.47 0.14
CA ILE A 67 -5.76 5.26 1.02
C ILE A 67 -4.58 5.99 0.35
N GLY A 68 -4.18 7.12 0.92
CA GLY A 68 -3.06 7.90 0.40
C GLY A 68 -1.76 7.54 1.11
N LEU A 69 -0.67 7.58 0.37
CA LEU A 69 0.70 7.51 0.89
C LEU A 69 1.59 8.49 0.15
N TYR A 70 2.80 8.74 0.65
CA TYR A 70 3.76 9.60 -0.05
C TYR A 70 5.15 8.96 -0.03
N LYS A 71 5.54 8.31 -1.13
CA LYS A 71 6.92 7.81 -1.28
C LYS A 71 7.84 8.99 -1.55
N HIS A 72 8.79 9.22 -0.64
CA HIS A 72 9.73 10.32 -0.74
C HIS A 72 11.10 9.96 -0.16
N GLY A 73 12.16 10.42 -0.82
CA GLY A 73 13.54 10.16 -0.41
C GLY A 73 14.03 8.76 -0.81
N THR A 74 15.26 8.48 -0.36
CA THR A 74 15.98 7.23 -0.61
C THR A 74 16.39 6.53 0.69
N ASP A 75 15.88 7.00 1.83
CA ASP A 75 16.11 6.40 3.14
C ASP A 75 15.37 5.06 3.27
N ASP A 76 15.73 4.28 4.28
CA ASP A 76 15.08 3.00 4.56
C ASP A 76 13.57 3.16 4.81
N VAL A 77 13.16 4.25 5.47
CA VAL A 77 11.76 4.65 5.61
C VAL A 77 11.44 5.69 4.54
N PHE A 78 10.79 5.26 3.47
CA PHE A 78 10.40 6.11 2.33
C PHE A 78 8.88 6.17 2.09
N ILE A 79 8.08 5.28 2.70
CA ILE A 79 6.62 5.34 2.63
C ILE A 79 6.11 6.32 3.68
N THR A 80 5.65 7.48 3.24
CA THR A 80 5.16 8.55 4.11
C THR A 80 6.14 8.83 5.27
N PRO A 81 7.40 9.20 4.94
CA PRO A 81 8.52 9.13 5.87
C PRO A 81 8.44 10.16 7.01
N THR A 82 7.63 11.22 6.88
CA THR A 82 7.51 12.25 7.90
C THR A 82 6.05 12.62 8.17
N ALA A 83 5.80 13.24 9.32
CA ALA A 83 4.49 13.78 9.68
C ALA A 83 3.99 14.84 8.66
N ALA A 84 4.89 15.61 8.05
CA ALA A 84 4.54 16.58 7.02
C ALA A 84 3.96 15.90 5.78
N HIS A 85 4.59 14.82 5.29
CA HIS A 85 4.11 14.05 4.15
C HIS A 85 2.75 13.40 4.44
N ALA A 86 2.55 12.88 5.66
CA ALA A 86 1.27 12.29 6.07
C ALA A 86 0.13 13.30 6.03
N VAL A 87 0.36 14.50 6.58
CA VAL A 87 -0.63 15.59 6.58
C VAL A 87 -0.90 16.11 5.16
N GLU A 88 0.14 16.24 4.33
CA GLU A 88 -0.01 16.71 2.95
C GLU A 88 -0.92 15.78 2.12
N VAL A 89 -0.72 14.48 2.25
CA VAL A 89 -1.55 13.47 1.56
C VAL A 89 -2.99 13.49 2.08
N ALA A 90 -3.20 13.63 3.40
CA ALA A 90 -4.54 13.76 3.97
C ALA A 90 -5.25 15.01 3.43
N LEU A 91 -4.59 16.17 3.44
CA LEU A 91 -5.13 17.43 2.92
C LEU A 91 -5.37 17.40 1.40
N ALA A 92 -4.69 16.51 0.67
CA ALA A 92 -4.97 16.26 -0.75
C ALA A 92 -6.28 15.49 -0.98
N GLY A 93 -6.88 14.92 0.09
CA GLY A 93 -8.19 14.26 0.05
C GLY A 93 -8.16 12.76 0.37
N ALA A 94 -7.04 12.21 0.85
CA ALA A 94 -7.00 10.85 1.36
C ALA A 94 -7.78 10.76 2.68
N GLN A 95 -8.74 9.83 2.77
CA GLN A 95 -9.47 9.55 4.00
C GLN A 95 -8.72 8.62 4.94
N ILE A 96 -7.79 7.85 4.42
CA ILE A 96 -6.89 6.97 5.17
C ILE A 96 -5.47 7.29 4.70
N VAL A 97 -4.55 7.49 5.63
CA VAL A 97 -3.12 7.74 5.34
C VAL A 97 -2.30 6.54 5.75
N ALA A 98 -1.65 5.90 4.76
CA ALA A 98 -0.74 4.80 5.02
C ALA A 98 0.67 5.34 5.35
N VAL A 99 1.22 4.84 6.45
CA VAL A 99 2.49 5.32 7.03
C VAL A 99 3.35 4.11 7.37
N ASP A 100 4.63 4.13 7.01
CA ASP A 100 5.60 3.16 7.51
C ASP A 100 5.64 3.18 9.04
N ALA A 101 5.34 2.06 9.67
CA ALA A 101 5.30 1.91 11.12
C ALA A 101 6.33 0.88 11.63
N THR A 102 7.41 0.71 10.88
CA THR A 102 8.53 -0.16 11.28
C THR A 102 9.42 0.52 12.30
N ASP A 103 10.28 -0.26 12.97
CA ASP A 103 11.27 0.23 13.94
C ASP A 103 12.43 1.03 13.32
N ARG A 104 12.47 1.14 11.99
CA ARG A 104 13.53 1.85 11.29
C ARG A 104 13.48 3.36 11.59
N PRO A 105 14.64 4.03 11.72
CA PRO A 105 14.68 5.46 12.01
C PRO A 105 14.05 6.27 10.88
N ARG A 106 13.20 7.21 11.24
CA ARG A 106 12.56 8.13 10.31
C ARG A 106 13.50 9.31 10.01
N PRO A 107 13.49 9.85 8.77
CA PRO A 107 14.42 10.91 8.37
C PRO A 107 14.24 12.22 9.16
N ASP A 108 13.07 12.47 9.74
CA ASP A 108 12.81 13.65 10.59
C ASP A 108 13.11 13.41 12.08
N GLY A 109 13.61 12.22 12.45
CA GLY A 109 13.91 11.84 13.83
C GLY A 109 12.70 11.70 14.75
N ARG A 110 11.46 11.78 14.21
CA ARG A 110 10.22 11.64 14.97
C ARG A 110 9.77 10.18 15.06
N THR A 111 8.91 9.90 16.03
CA THR A 111 8.29 8.59 16.19
C THR A 111 7.06 8.43 15.29
N PHE A 112 6.60 7.18 15.09
CA PHE A 112 5.32 6.92 14.44
C PHE A 112 4.15 7.58 15.21
N ALA A 113 4.19 7.57 16.55
CA ALA A 113 3.20 8.23 17.39
C ALA A 113 3.11 9.75 17.15
N ASP A 114 4.25 10.41 16.89
CA ASP A 114 4.25 11.85 16.54
C ASP A 114 3.59 12.10 15.18
N THR A 115 3.75 11.17 14.24
CA THR A 115 3.06 11.23 12.94
C THR A 115 1.55 11.07 13.12
N VAL A 116 1.10 10.06 13.87
CA VAL A 116 -0.32 9.85 14.19
C VAL A 116 -0.92 11.10 14.83
N ARG A 117 -0.25 11.65 15.83
CA ARG A 117 -0.69 12.90 16.51
C ARG A 117 -0.85 14.05 15.51
N SER A 118 0.15 14.25 14.64
CA SER A 118 0.14 15.35 13.66
C SER A 118 -0.99 15.21 12.65
N VAL A 119 -1.32 13.97 12.21
CA VAL A 119 -2.46 13.71 11.33
C VAL A 119 -3.76 14.06 12.03
N ARG A 120 -3.96 13.59 13.26
CA ARG A 120 -5.19 13.82 14.05
C ARG A 120 -5.42 15.28 14.45
N GLU A 121 -4.35 16.04 14.69
CA GLU A 121 -4.45 17.47 15.05
C GLU A 121 -4.82 18.34 13.84
N ARG A 122 -4.53 17.89 12.63
CA ARG A 122 -4.61 18.72 11.42
C ARG A 122 -5.61 18.23 10.37
N THR A 123 -6.13 17.03 10.53
CA THR A 123 -7.01 16.37 9.55
C THR A 123 -7.96 15.39 10.24
N ASP A 124 -9.00 14.95 9.53
CA ASP A 124 -9.91 13.90 9.97
C ASP A 124 -9.52 12.50 9.39
N ALA A 125 -8.35 12.39 8.76
CA ALA A 125 -7.91 11.15 8.14
C ALA A 125 -7.56 10.09 9.18
N LEU A 126 -7.88 8.83 8.86
CA LEU A 126 -7.49 7.65 9.63
C LEU A 126 -6.05 7.25 9.27
N VAL A 127 -5.35 6.62 10.20
CA VAL A 127 -3.96 6.18 10.00
C VAL A 127 -3.89 4.66 9.84
N LEU A 128 -3.39 4.22 8.70
CA LEU A 128 -3.06 2.83 8.38
C LEU A 128 -1.55 2.62 8.58
N ALA A 129 -1.19 1.70 9.48
CA ALA A 129 0.20 1.37 9.76
C ALA A 129 0.71 0.25 8.84
N ASP A 130 1.67 0.56 7.96
CA ASP A 130 2.38 -0.43 7.17
C ASP A 130 3.48 -1.09 8.01
N VAL A 131 3.37 -2.41 8.25
CA VAL A 131 4.28 -3.16 9.11
C VAL A 131 4.90 -4.36 8.42
N SER A 132 6.00 -4.86 8.98
CA SER A 132 6.70 -6.07 8.55
C SER A 132 6.70 -7.19 9.58
N THR A 133 6.37 -6.88 10.84
CA THR A 133 6.38 -7.83 11.97
C THR A 133 5.17 -7.65 12.87
N VAL A 134 4.91 -8.67 13.70
CA VAL A 134 3.85 -8.60 14.72
C VAL A 134 4.15 -7.53 15.78
N ALA A 135 5.41 -7.41 16.20
CA ALA A 135 5.81 -6.43 17.21
C ALA A 135 5.54 -5.00 16.75
N GLU A 136 5.86 -4.69 15.49
CA GLU A 136 5.55 -3.40 14.86
C GLU A 136 4.04 -3.15 14.82
N GLY A 137 3.23 -4.17 14.49
CA GLY A 137 1.77 -4.04 14.48
C GLY A 137 1.20 -3.69 15.85
N VAL A 138 1.68 -4.35 16.91
CA VAL A 138 1.28 -4.05 18.30
C VAL A 138 1.67 -2.62 18.67
N ALA A 139 2.94 -2.25 18.45
CA ALA A 139 3.44 -0.91 18.75
C ALA A 139 2.69 0.19 17.98
N ALA A 140 2.32 -0.08 16.72
CA ALA A 140 1.55 0.86 15.91
C ALA A 140 0.15 1.10 16.48
N VAL A 141 -0.53 0.05 16.95
CA VAL A 141 -1.86 0.19 17.59
C VAL A 141 -1.75 0.94 18.92
N GLU A 142 -0.75 0.62 19.74
CA GLU A 142 -0.47 1.36 20.99
C GLU A 142 -0.17 2.85 20.72
N ALA A 143 0.48 3.15 19.60
CA ALA A 143 0.74 4.52 19.14
C ALA A 143 -0.49 5.21 18.52
N GLY A 144 -1.61 4.49 18.34
CA GLY A 144 -2.88 5.01 17.90
C GLY A 144 -3.19 4.81 16.42
N ALA A 145 -2.61 3.83 15.74
CA ALA A 145 -3.06 3.45 14.40
C ALA A 145 -4.52 2.97 14.41
N ASP A 146 -5.28 3.33 13.39
CA ASP A 146 -6.69 2.94 13.22
C ASP A 146 -6.82 1.58 12.51
N ALA A 147 -5.81 1.18 11.75
CA ALA A 147 -5.69 -0.11 11.08
C ALA A 147 -4.21 -0.48 10.84
N VAL A 148 -3.96 -1.75 10.54
CA VAL A 148 -2.61 -2.28 10.23
C VAL A 148 -2.63 -2.99 8.89
N ALA A 149 -1.54 -2.89 8.10
CA ALA A 149 -1.35 -3.60 6.84
C ALA A 149 -0.02 -4.37 6.81
N THR A 150 -0.01 -5.57 6.24
CA THR A 150 1.18 -6.43 6.10
C THR A 150 2.13 -5.99 4.98
N THR A 151 2.03 -4.75 4.52
CA THR A 151 2.68 -4.16 3.32
C THR A 151 4.17 -4.40 3.26
N LEU A 152 4.86 -4.25 4.40
CA LEU A 152 6.32 -4.25 4.47
C LEU A 152 6.91 -5.62 4.81
N SER A 153 6.10 -6.66 5.04
CA SER A 153 6.60 -8.03 5.20
C SER A 153 7.43 -8.45 3.99
N GLY A 154 8.65 -8.94 4.22
CA GLY A 154 9.60 -9.34 3.18
C GLY A 154 10.37 -8.19 2.51
N TYR A 155 10.12 -6.94 2.91
CA TYR A 155 10.81 -5.75 2.39
C TYR A 155 11.70 -5.05 3.42
N THR A 156 11.79 -5.58 4.63
CA THR A 156 12.65 -5.06 5.71
C THR A 156 13.62 -6.12 6.18
N PRO A 157 14.74 -5.74 6.83
CA PRO A 157 15.65 -6.71 7.45
C PRO A 157 15.00 -7.53 8.57
N ALA A 158 13.91 -7.05 9.17
CA ALA A 158 13.21 -7.69 10.29
C ALA A 158 12.25 -8.82 9.82
N SER A 159 12.00 -8.97 8.53
CA SER A 159 11.11 -9.98 7.98
C SER A 159 11.77 -10.78 6.86
N PRO A 160 11.54 -12.10 6.76
CA PRO A 160 12.14 -12.94 5.73
C PRO A 160 11.61 -12.58 4.35
N ARG A 161 12.51 -12.50 3.36
CA ARG A 161 12.13 -12.29 1.96
C ARG A 161 11.33 -13.48 1.44
N SER A 162 10.26 -13.20 0.70
CA SER A 162 9.38 -14.19 0.10
C SER A 162 8.78 -13.66 -1.19
N ASP A 163 8.49 -14.55 -2.14
CA ASP A 163 7.71 -14.25 -3.36
C ASP A 163 6.20 -14.48 -3.15
N GLN A 164 5.81 -15.00 -1.99
CA GLN A 164 4.42 -15.26 -1.63
C GLN A 164 3.91 -14.25 -0.60
N PRO A 165 2.58 -14.02 -0.53
CA PRO A 165 1.97 -13.27 0.56
C PRO A 165 2.29 -13.90 1.92
N ASP A 166 2.44 -13.06 2.94
CA ASP A 166 2.71 -13.50 4.31
C ASP A 166 1.40 -13.75 5.07
N LEU A 167 0.84 -14.94 4.89
CA LEU A 167 -0.39 -15.35 5.59
C LEU A 167 -0.15 -15.65 7.07
N GLU A 168 1.08 -15.99 7.46
CA GLU A 168 1.42 -16.22 8.87
C GLU A 168 1.40 -14.91 9.67
N LEU A 169 2.05 -13.87 9.16
CA LEU A 169 1.98 -12.54 9.76
C LEU A 169 0.53 -12.05 9.84
N LEU A 170 -0.22 -12.19 8.74
CA LEU A 170 -1.64 -11.82 8.70
C LEU A 170 -2.44 -12.51 9.80
N ALA A 171 -2.34 -13.84 9.92
CA ALA A 171 -3.07 -14.62 10.92
C ALA A 171 -2.74 -14.17 12.36
N ARG A 172 -1.46 -13.92 12.65
CA ARG A 172 -1.02 -13.46 13.96
C ARG A 172 -1.51 -12.07 14.30
N LEU A 173 -1.47 -11.13 13.34
CA LEU A 173 -1.99 -9.77 13.54
C LEU A 173 -3.52 -9.79 13.75
N VAL A 174 -4.27 -10.53 12.92
CA VAL A 174 -5.73 -10.67 13.05
C VAL A 174 -6.12 -11.25 14.41
N ALA A 175 -5.39 -12.24 14.91
CA ALA A 175 -5.69 -12.85 16.21
C ALA A 175 -5.36 -11.94 17.41
N LEU A 176 -4.45 -10.98 17.24
CA LEU A 176 -3.88 -10.22 18.36
C LEU A 176 -4.42 -8.79 18.44
N LEU A 177 -4.67 -8.15 17.30
CA LEU A 177 -4.99 -6.72 17.26
C LEU A 177 -6.49 -6.45 17.34
N PRO A 178 -6.92 -5.42 18.08
CA PRO A 178 -8.33 -5.02 18.18
C PRO A 178 -8.79 -4.13 17.00
N VAL A 179 -7.93 -3.87 16.03
CA VAL A 179 -8.18 -3.00 14.86
C VAL A 179 -8.22 -3.81 13.56
N PRO A 180 -8.83 -3.29 12.48
CA PRO A 180 -8.81 -3.94 11.18
C PRO A 180 -7.39 -4.23 10.69
N VAL A 181 -7.18 -5.44 10.11
CA VAL A 181 -5.92 -5.84 9.48
C VAL A 181 -6.14 -6.02 7.98
N LEU A 182 -5.42 -5.25 7.17
CA LEU A 182 -5.42 -5.35 5.73
C LEU A 182 -4.28 -6.29 5.27
N ALA A 183 -4.62 -7.22 4.39
CA ALA A 183 -3.65 -8.10 3.75
C ALA A 183 -3.05 -7.41 2.53
N GLU A 184 -1.80 -6.98 2.61
CA GLU A 184 -1.08 -6.34 1.51
C GLU A 184 0.31 -6.98 1.33
N GLY A 185 0.76 -7.04 0.09
CA GLY A 185 2.05 -7.59 -0.28
C GLY A 185 1.94 -8.90 -1.07
N ARG A 186 2.26 -8.83 -2.37
CA ARG A 186 2.38 -9.98 -3.28
C ARG A 186 1.09 -10.78 -3.55
N TYR A 187 -0.09 -10.23 -3.25
CA TYR A 187 -1.38 -10.80 -3.65
C TYR A 187 -1.60 -10.60 -5.15
N ARG A 188 -1.63 -11.70 -5.92
CA ARG A 188 -1.61 -11.68 -7.40
C ARG A 188 -2.64 -12.62 -8.04
N THR A 189 -3.23 -13.52 -7.27
CA THR A 189 -4.17 -14.53 -7.75
C THR A 189 -5.45 -14.55 -6.90
N THR A 190 -6.53 -14.99 -7.50
CA THR A 190 -7.82 -15.16 -6.80
C THR A 190 -7.72 -16.08 -5.60
N GLU A 191 -6.89 -17.14 -5.72
CA GLU A 191 -6.66 -18.08 -4.63
C GLU A 191 -5.95 -17.42 -3.43
N GLN A 192 -4.93 -16.59 -3.67
CA GLN A 192 -4.24 -15.87 -2.60
C GLN A 192 -5.19 -14.88 -1.89
N ILE A 193 -6.05 -14.20 -2.65
CA ILE A 193 -7.04 -13.25 -2.11
C ILE A 193 -8.06 -14.02 -1.25
N ARG A 194 -8.61 -15.14 -1.75
CA ARG A 194 -9.55 -15.97 -1.00
C ARG A 194 -8.94 -16.44 0.33
N ARG A 195 -7.70 -16.94 0.31
CA ARG A 195 -6.98 -17.37 1.52
C ARG A 195 -6.74 -16.24 2.52
N ALA A 196 -6.50 -15.02 2.06
CA ALA A 196 -6.37 -13.87 2.95
C ALA A 196 -7.67 -13.62 3.73
N PHE A 197 -8.83 -13.67 3.05
CA PHE A 197 -10.12 -13.52 3.73
C PHE A 197 -10.43 -14.69 4.67
N GLU A 198 -10.11 -15.92 4.28
CA GLU A 198 -10.24 -17.09 5.17
C GLU A 198 -9.35 -16.99 6.40
N THR A 199 -8.22 -16.26 6.30
CA THR A 199 -7.34 -15.96 7.44
C THR A 199 -7.87 -14.84 8.32
N GLY A 200 -8.91 -14.10 7.89
CA GLY A 200 -9.56 -13.04 8.65
C GLY A 200 -9.13 -11.62 8.23
N ALA A 201 -8.56 -11.43 7.05
CA ALA A 201 -8.27 -10.09 6.54
C ALA A 201 -9.54 -9.25 6.48
N HIS A 202 -9.46 -8.00 6.92
CA HIS A 202 -10.54 -7.02 6.79
C HIS A 202 -10.76 -6.61 5.34
N ALA A 203 -9.67 -6.40 4.61
CA ALA A 203 -9.62 -6.14 3.17
C ALA A 203 -8.32 -6.69 2.58
N VAL A 204 -8.26 -6.88 1.27
CA VAL A 204 -7.05 -7.29 0.56
C VAL A 204 -6.62 -6.20 -0.40
N VAL A 205 -5.34 -5.86 -0.38
CA VAL A 205 -4.74 -4.87 -1.30
C VAL A 205 -3.92 -5.57 -2.37
N THR A 206 -4.24 -5.31 -3.63
CA THR A 206 -3.45 -5.76 -4.79
C THR A 206 -2.97 -4.56 -5.61
N GLY A 207 -1.78 -4.63 -6.18
CA GLY A 207 -1.17 -3.54 -6.95
C GLY A 207 -0.76 -3.99 -8.35
N ASN A 208 0.52 -4.24 -8.56
CA ASN A 208 1.14 -4.48 -9.87
C ASN A 208 0.44 -5.54 -10.73
N ALA A 209 -0.17 -6.55 -10.10
CA ALA A 209 -0.93 -7.58 -10.81
C ALA A 209 -2.19 -7.06 -11.53
N VAL A 210 -2.66 -5.86 -11.18
CA VAL A 210 -3.86 -5.22 -11.76
C VAL A 210 -3.50 -3.93 -12.50
N THR A 211 -2.63 -3.11 -11.95
CA THR A 211 -2.46 -1.71 -12.37
C THR A 211 -1.13 -1.41 -13.06
N SER A 212 -0.20 -2.37 -13.17
CA SER A 212 1.08 -2.14 -13.83
C SER A 212 1.18 -2.93 -15.15
N PRO A 213 0.81 -2.32 -16.31
CA PRO A 213 0.96 -2.97 -17.62
C PRO A 213 2.40 -3.42 -17.89
N LEU A 214 3.39 -2.60 -17.53
CA LEU A 214 4.81 -2.92 -17.68
C LEU A 214 5.19 -4.19 -16.93
N TRP A 215 4.82 -4.29 -15.64
CA TRP A 215 5.11 -5.45 -14.81
C TRP A 215 4.37 -6.71 -15.29
N ILE A 216 3.09 -6.57 -15.67
CA ILE A 216 2.27 -7.68 -16.18
C ILE A 216 2.89 -8.20 -17.49
N THR A 217 3.23 -7.31 -18.42
CA THR A 217 3.82 -7.68 -19.72
C THR A 217 5.15 -8.39 -19.52
N ARG A 218 6.05 -7.86 -18.69
CA ARG A 218 7.35 -8.51 -18.38
C ARG A 218 7.20 -9.93 -17.84
N ARG A 219 6.14 -10.23 -17.12
CA ARG A 219 5.86 -11.60 -16.62
C ARG A 219 5.32 -12.55 -17.67
N LEU A 220 4.68 -12.04 -18.72
CA LEU A 220 4.08 -12.86 -19.77
C LEU A 220 5.06 -13.14 -20.92
N ILE A 221 5.95 -12.21 -21.22
CA ILE A 221 6.95 -12.34 -22.30
C ILE A 221 7.75 -13.63 -22.25
N PRO A 222 8.27 -14.11 -21.09
CA PRO A 222 9.05 -15.35 -21.02
C PRO A 222 8.31 -16.60 -21.53
N ALA A 223 6.98 -16.58 -21.58
CA ALA A 223 6.18 -17.67 -22.12
C ALA A 223 6.03 -17.65 -23.66
N THR A 224 6.56 -16.62 -24.33
CA THR A 224 6.47 -16.49 -25.79
C THR A 224 7.65 -17.14 -26.50
N PRO A 225 7.47 -17.66 -27.75
CA PRO A 225 8.58 -18.27 -28.52
C PRO A 225 9.76 -17.31 -28.79
N ARG A 226 9.55 -15.99 -28.75
CA ARG A 226 10.58 -14.96 -28.97
C ARG A 226 11.37 -14.60 -27.69
N ALA A 227 11.08 -15.22 -26.56
CA ALA A 227 11.75 -14.92 -25.29
C ALA A 227 13.26 -15.21 -25.33
N GLY A 228 13.72 -16.13 -26.19
CA GLY A 228 15.14 -16.46 -26.38
C GLY A 228 15.96 -15.36 -27.09
N ASP A 229 15.31 -14.40 -27.74
CA ASP A 229 15.95 -13.30 -28.48
C ASP A 229 15.94 -11.98 -27.69
N ALA A 230 15.33 -11.93 -26.52
CA ALA A 230 15.30 -10.74 -25.70
C ALA A 230 16.68 -10.48 -25.07
N PRO A 231 17.26 -9.24 -25.15
CA PRO A 231 18.53 -8.94 -24.50
C PRO A 231 18.42 -9.25 -23.01
N GLU A 232 19.40 -9.99 -22.48
CA GLU A 232 19.51 -10.27 -21.05
C GLU A 232 19.40 -8.96 -20.27
N ASN A 233 18.31 -8.80 -19.55
CA ASN A 233 18.16 -7.69 -18.64
C ASN A 233 19.25 -7.86 -17.57
N ARG A 234 20.32 -7.08 -17.66
CA ARG A 234 21.34 -7.00 -16.62
C ARG A 234 20.63 -6.59 -15.34
N GLU A 235 20.46 -7.56 -14.46
CA GLU A 235 20.17 -7.29 -13.05
C GLU A 235 21.30 -6.41 -12.54
N SER A 236 21.03 -5.12 -12.40
CA SER A 236 21.88 -4.23 -11.63
C SER A 236 21.73 -4.60 -10.16
N ARG A 237 22.87 -4.90 -9.61
CA ARG A 237 23.20 -5.31 -8.24
C ARG A 237 22.66 -4.35 -7.19
#